data_c76f8e50168f46ec477324d669e96a77
#
_entry.id   c76f8e50168f46ec477324d669e96a77
#
_cell.length_a   1.000
_cell.length_b   1.000
_cell.length_c   1.000
_cell.angle_alpha   90.00
_cell.angle_beta   90.00
_cell.angle_gamma   90.00
#
_symmetry.space_group_name_H-M   'P 1'
#
loop_
_entity.id
_entity.type
_entity.pdbx_description
1 polymer ?
#
loop_
_entity_poly.entity_id
_entity_poly.type
_entity_poly.pdbx_seq_one_letter_code
_entity_poly.pdbx_strand_id
1 'polypeptide(L)'
;MPDRSRQRYGDADYDWEHRVDTTSANVSWKARLIGLLNSSYQPIESDLFQEMLNCLRIDYSQFTFIDIGSGKGRPLLMASEYPFRRIVGVELLPELNAIAEDNIGKFPKERMQCQAIEALRGDATAFPFPPEPLVVFMFHPLPESGFRKVIDNLRHSAEENPRPIWLIYANPLFEEIVLKAAAFKKVAGTHQYSIFKGDPRAPD
;
A
#
# COMPACT_ATOMS: atom_id res chain seq x y z
N MET A 1 -9.14 25.82 16.10
CA MET A 1 -8.96 25.51 14.67
C MET A 1 -7.71 24.67 14.55
N PRO A 2 -7.74 23.46 13.96
CA PRO A 2 -6.52 22.69 13.76
C PRO A 2 -5.64 23.44 12.76
N ASP A 3 -4.36 23.54 13.11
CA ASP A 3 -3.35 24.29 12.38
C ASP A 3 -3.08 23.60 11.02
N ARG A 4 -3.65 24.16 9.95
CA ARG A 4 -3.43 23.71 8.57
C ARG A 4 -1.98 23.89 8.08
N SER A 5 -1.13 24.56 8.83
CA SER A 5 0.28 24.75 8.47
C SER A 5 1.11 23.51 8.77
N ARG A 6 0.81 22.75 9.83
CA ARG A 6 1.51 21.50 10.17
C ARG A 6 1.32 20.40 9.15
N GLN A 7 0.15 20.33 8.49
CA GLN A 7 -0.10 19.32 7.45
C GLN A 7 0.72 19.49 6.16
N ARG A 8 1.23 20.70 5.88
CA ARG A 8 2.08 20.96 4.71
C ARG A 8 3.57 20.71 4.98
N TYR A 9 4.02 20.79 6.23
CA TYR A 9 5.44 20.64 6.59
C TYR A 9 5.79 19.22 7.02
N GLY A 10 4.86 18.43 7.54
CA GLY A 10 5.12 17.06 8.01
C GLY A 10 5.64 16.12 6.93
N ASP A 11 5.18 16.28 5.70
CA ASP A 11 5.65 15.48 4.55
C ASP A 11 7.06 15.83 4.10
N ALA A 12 7.42 17.11 4.16
CA ALA A 12 8.76 17.59 3.81
C ALA A 12 9.80 17.16 4.87
N ASP A 13 9.40 17.12 6.15
CA ASP A 13 10.27 16.70 7.23
C ASP A 13 10.68 15.22 7.09
N TYR A 14 9.76 14.35 6.70
CA TYR A 14 10.07 12.94 6.42
C TYR A 14 11.12 12.80 5.30
N ASP A 15 10.90 13.48 4.19
CA ASP A 15 11.80 13.41 3.03
C ASP A 15 13.19 13.96 3.36
N TRP A 16 13.25 15.06 4.13
CA TRP A 16 14.50 15.63 4.58
C TRP A 16 15.28 14.70 5.53
N GLU A 17 14.59 14.15 6.54
CA GLU A 17 15.18 13.23 7.52
C GLU A 17 15.76 11.98 6.87
N HIS A 18 15.04 11.44 5.86
CA HIS A 18 15.39 10.17 5.23
C HIS A 18 16.14 10.33 3.90
N ARG A 19 16.37 11.58 3.42
CA ARG A 19 17.04 11.92 2.15
C ARG A 19 16.35 11.31 0.93
N VAL A 20 15.02 11.27 0.94
CA VAL A 20 14.18 10.70 -0.11
C VAL A 20 13.29 11.78 -0.74
N ASP A 21 12.64 11.46 -1.85
CA ASP A 21 11.63 12.29 -2.52
C ASP A 21 10.31 11.54 -2.56
N THR A 22 9.49 11.67 -1.51
CA THR A 22 8.17 11.03 -1.42
C THR A 22 7.02 12.02 -1.30
N THR A 23 7.30 13.33 -1.35
CA THR A 23 6.28 14.38 -1.36
C THR A 23 5.51 14.44 -2.67
N SER A 24 4.45 15.26 -2.71
CA SER A 24 3.53 15.40 -3.84
C SER A 24 4.24 15.49 -5.19
N ALA A 25 3.84 14.67 -6.16
CA ALA A 25 4.33 14.74 -7.53
C ALA A 25 3.37 15.57 -8.39
N ASN A 26 3.92 16.43 -9.25
CA ASN A 26 3.22 16.91 -10.43
C ASN A 26 3.10 15.74 -11.42
N VAL A 27 2.05 14.94 -11.25
CA VAL A 27 1.75 13.86 -12.20
C VAL A 27 1.43 14.47 -13.55
N SER A 28 2.09 13.96 -14.60
CA SER A 28 1.90 14.40 -15.99
C SER A 28 0.41 14.53 -16.33
N TRP A 29 0.02 15.63 -16.98
CA TRP A 29 -1.35 15.85 -17.45
C TRP A 29 -1.89 14.70 -18.32
N LYS A 30 -1.01 13.94 -18.99
CA LYS A 30 -1.35 12.75 -19.78
C LYS A 30 -1.88 11.61 -18.90
N ALA A 31 -1.32 11.38 -17.73
CA ALA A 31 -1.79 10.36 -16.78
C ALA A 31 -3.18 10.71 -16.21
N ARG A 32 -3.46 12.01 -16.03
CA ARG A 32 -4.80 12.51 -15.65
C ARG A 32 -5.83 12.34 -16.76
N LEU A 33 -5.44 12.55 -18.02
CA LEU A 33 -6.35 12.44 -19.20
C LEU A 33 -6.77 10.99 -19.47
N ILE A 34 -5.94 10.00 -19.10
CA ILE A 34 -6.23 8.57 -19.31
C ILE A 34 -7.15 8.01 -18.21
N GLY A 35 -7.55 8.85 -17.23
CA GLY A 35 -8.44 8.41 -16.14
C GLY A 35 -7.79 7.38 -15.18
N LEU A 36 -6.47 7.21 -15.26
CA LEU A 36 -5.72 6.23 -14.47
C LEU A 36 -5.53 6.68 -13.02
N LEU A 37 -5.69 7.98 -12.73
CA LEU A 37 -5.52 8.55 -11.40
C LEU A 37 -6.74 9.39 -11.04
N ASN A 38 -7.55 8.92 -10.11
CA ASN A 38 -8.68 9.68 -9.57
C ASN A 38 -8.25 10.78 -8.59
N SER A 39 -7.05 10.70 -8.05
CA SER A 39 -6.52 11.67 -7.09
C SER A 39 -5.09 12.10 -7.45
N SER A 40 -4.72 13.33 -7.04
CA SER A 40 -3.32 13.72 -6.98
C SER A 40 -2.60 12.77 -6.01
N TYR A 41 -1.38 12.33 -6.37
CA TYR A 41 -0.52 11.60 -5.45
C TYR A 41 -0.43 12.35 -4.11
N GLN A 42 -0.78 11.67 -3.02
CA GLN A 42 -0.65 12.16 -1.66
C GLN A 42 0.12 11.11 -0.87
N PRO A 43 1.23 11.49 -0.23
CA PRO A 43 1.94 10.58 0.65
C PRO A 43 1.10 10.29 1.89
N ILE A 44 1.18 9.07 2.40
CA ILE A 44 0.58 8.72 3.68
C ILE A 44 1.43 9.26 4.83
N GLU A 45 0.79 9.72 5.90
CA GLU A 45 1.46 10.16 7.12
C GLU A 45 2.08 8.98 7.87
N SER A 46 3.29 9.17 8.42
CA SER A 46 4.05 8.10 9.09
C SER A 46 3.33 7.53 10.31
N ASP A 47 2.75 8.41 11.15
CA ASP A 47 2.04 8.00 12.36
C ASP A 47 0.82 7.14 12.04
N LEU A 48 0.06 7.52 11.00
CA LEU A 48 -1.11 6.77 10.55
C LEU A 48 -0.70 5.40 9.99
N PHE A 49 0.39 5.35 9.23
CA PHE A 49 0.90 4.08 8.70
C PHE A 49 1.34 3.13 9.82
N GLN A 50 2.08 3.64 10.82
CA GLN A 50 2.48 2.87 11.99
C GLN A 50 1.29 2.38 12.81
N GLU A 51 0.27 3.23 13.02
CA GLU A 51 -0.98 2.85 13.69
C GLU A 51 -1.63 1.64 12.99
N MET A 52 -1.77 1.71 11.66
CA MET A 52 -2.37 0.61 10.89
C MET A 52 -1.58 -0.69 11.01
N LEU A 53 -0.25 -0.64 10.88
CA LEU A 53 0.57 -1.85 11.02
C LEU A 53 0.46 -2.40 12.45
N ASN A 54 0.57 -1.58 13.47
CA ASN A 54 0.50 -2.02 14.88
C ASN A 54 -0.83 -2.68 15.23
N CYS A 55 -1.92 -2.36 14.52
CA CYS A 55 -3.21 -3.05 14.68
C CYS A 55 -3.18 -4.53 14.26
N LEU A 56 -2.25 -4.96 13.40
CA LEU A 56 -2.22 -6.33 12.87
C LEU A 56 -1.83 -7.37 13.92
N ARG A 57 -0.93 -7.04 14.85
CA ARG A 57 -0.41 -7.93 15.90
C ARG A 57 0.03 -9.29 15.38
N ILE A 58 0.86 -9.27 14.32
CA ILE A 58 1.37 -10.46 13.63
C ILE A 58 2.89 -10.58 13.76
N ASP A 59 3.43 -11.75 13.47
CA ASP A 59 4.86 -11.92 13.21
C ASP A 59 5.15 -11.52 11.76
N TYR A 60 5.62 -10.30 11.55
CA TYR A 60 5.88 -9.73 10.21
C TYR A 60 6.85 -10.58 9.40
N SER A 61 7.78 -11.31 10.02
CA SER A 61 8.76 -12.13 9.31
C SER A 61 8.15 -13.27 8.48
N GLN A 62 6.89 -13.60 8.76
CA GLN A 62 6.12 -14.59 8.01
C GLN A 62 5.41 -14.02 6.79
N PHE A 63 5.35 -12.68 6.66
CA PHE A 63 4.50 -12.02 5.67
C PHE A 63 5.33 -11.27 4.62
N THR A 64 4.83 -11.31 3.38
CA THR A 64 5.23 -10.37 2.32
C THR A 64 4.30 -9.15 2.37
N PHE A 65 4.88 -7.95 2.43
CA PHE A 65 4.15 -6.69 2.30
C PHE A 65 4.02 -6.32 0.82
N ILE A 66 2.81 -5.98 0.37
CA ILE A 66 2.54 -5.55 -1.01
C ILE A 66 1.81 -4.23 -0.99
N ASP A 67 2.37 -3.21 -1.64
CA ASP A 67 1.77 -1.89 -1.82
C ASP A 67 1.22 -1.75 -3.24
N ILE A 68 -0.08 -1.65 -3.37
CA ILE A 68 -0.81 -1.50 -4.64
C ILE A 68 -0.95 -0.01 -4.96
N GLY A 69 -0.30 0.43 -6.04
CA GLY A 69 -0.17 1.84 -6.38
C GLY A 69 0.88 2.53 -5.52
N SER A 70 2.07 1.97 -5.48
CA SER A 70 3.14 2.37 -4.55
C SER A 70 3.69 3.78 -4.80
N GLY A 71 3.35 4.41 -5.92
CA GLY A 71 3.78 5.77 -6.23
C GLY A 71 5.30 5.93 -6.14
N LYS A 72 5.76 6.88 -5.33
CA LYS A 72 7.17 7.14 -5.04
C LYS A 72 7.76 6.22 -3.95
N GLY A 73 7.00 5.25 -3.46
CA GLY A 73 7.48 4.19 -2.57
C GLY A 73 7.50 4.53 -1.08
N ARG A 74 6.87 5.61 -0.59
CA ARG A 74 6.88 5.94 0.85
C ARG A 74 6.42 4.77 1.74
N PRO A 75 5.29 4.06 1.44
CA PRO A 75 4.90 2.91 2.24
C PRO A 75 5.93 1.77 2.23
N LEU A 76 6.69 1.60 1.14
CA LEU A 76 7.74 0.57 1.05
C LEU A 76 8.88 0.88 2.03
N LEU A 77 9.29 2.16 2.10
CA LEU A 77 10.34 2.61 3.01
C LEU A 77 9.91 2.44 4.47
N MET A 78 8.69 2.89 4.82
CA MET A 78 8.15 2.74 6.16
C MET A 78 7.96 1.27 6.55
N ALA A 79 7.49 0.43 5.62
CA ALA A 79 7.38 -1.02 5.84
C ALA A 79 8.74 -1.67 6.06
N SER A 80 9.82 -1.13 5.48
CA SER A 80 11.17 -1.68 5.66
C SER A 80 11.70 -1.55 7.08
N GLU A 81 11.13 -0.67 7.88
CA GLU A 81 11.45 -0.54 9.32
C GLU A 81 10.82 -1.67 10.17
N TYR A 82 10.02 -2.55 9.56
CA TYR A 82 9.47 -3.75 10.16
C TYR A 82 10.14 -5.00 9.56
N PRO A 83 10.25 -6.11 10.30
CA PRO A 83 10.94 -7.30 9.84
C PRO A 83 10.09 -8.15 8.87
N PHE A 84 9.53 -7.51 7.82
CA PHE A 84 8.83 -8.25 6.77
C PHE A 84 9.77 -9.21 6.05
N ARG A 85 9.24 -10.35 5.60
CA ARG A 85 10.00 -11.30 4.78
C ARG A 85 10.46 -10.69 3.46
N ARG A 86 9.58 -9.89 2.83
CA ARG A 86 9.80 -9.18 1.56
C ARG A 86 8.83 -8.03 1.45
N ILE A 87 9.20 -7.01 0.70
CA ILE A 87 8.38 -5.84 0.42
C ILE A 87 8.35 -5.63 -1.09
N VAL A 88 7.13 -5.47 -1.65
CA VAL A 88 6.92 -5.28 -3.08
C VAL A 88 5.96 -4.11 -3.29
N GLY A 89 6.36 -3.12 -4.08
CA GLY A 89 5.50 -2.07 -4.59
C GLY A 89 5.09 -2.35 -6.03
N VAL A 90 3.84 -2.07 -6.38
CA VAL A 90 3.35 -2.17 -7.77
C VAL A 90 2.87 -0.80 -8.22
N GLU A 91 3.54 -0.22 -9.22
CA GLU A 91 3.23 1.11 -9.74
C GLU A 91 3.13 1.07 -11.28
N LEU A 92 2.05 1.67 -11.80
CA LEU A 92 1.78 1.70 -13.23
C LEU A 92 2.65 2.75 -13.96
N LEU A 93 2.88 3.90 -13.30
CA LEU A 93 3.58 5.03 -13.89
C LEU A 93 5.09 4.86 -13.81
N PRO A 94 5.81 4.76 -14.95
CA PRO A 94 7.25 4.51 -14.95
C PRO A 94 8.04 5.60 -14.24
N GLU A 95 7.58 6.85 -14.29
CA GLU A 95 8.26 7.98 -13.64
C GLU A 95 8.20 7.87 -12.11
N LEU A 96 7.06 7.46 -11.55
CA LEU A 96 6.91 7.26 -10.11
C LEU A 96 7.67 6.03 -9.63
N ASN A 97 7.62 4.94 -10.41
CA ASN A 97 8.37 3.73 -10.10
C ASN A 97 9.88 3.98 -10.06
N ALA A 98 10.41 4.74 -11.04
CA ALA A 98 11.84 5.09 -11.05
C ALA A 98 12.26 5.93 -9.82
N ILE A 99 11.38 6.84 -9.35
CA ILE A 99 11.61 7.58 -8.12
C ILE A 99 11.57 6.64 -6.90
N ALA A 100 10.66 5.67 -6.86
CA ALA A 100 10.59 4.68 -5.78
C ALA A 100 11.88 3.83 -5.71
N GLU A 101 12.42 3.38 -6.85
CA GLU A 101 13.69 2.65 -6.92
C GLU A 101 14.86 3.50 -6.39
N ASP A 102 14.93 4.77 -6.78
CA ASP A 102 15.95 5.72 -6.31
C ASP A 102 15.83 5.96 -4.79
N ASN A 103 14.61 6.13 -4.29
CA ASN A 103 14.33 6.30 -2.86
C ASN A 103 14.74 5.06 -2.04
N ILE A 104 14.45 3.85 -2.52
CA ILE A 104 14.90 2.60 -1.88
C ILE A 104 16.43 2.55 -1.80
N GLY A 105 17.11 3.01 -2.85
CA GLY A 105 18.57 3.09 -2.87
C GLY A 105 19.15 4.08 -1.87
N LYS A 106 18.48 5.19 -1.62
CA LYS A 106 18.92 6.31 -0.75
C LYS A 106 18.53 6.13 0.71
N PHE A 107 17.49 5.37 0.98
CA PHE A 107 16.95 5.21 2.34
C PHE A 107 18.03 4.63 3.29
N PRO A 108 18.18 5.15 4.52
CA PRO A 108 19.20 4.72 5.47
C PRO A 108 19.09 3.23 5.81
N LYS A 109 20.11 2.46 5.46
CA LYS A 109 20.13 0.99 5.62
C LYS A 109 20.04 0.56 7.09
N GLU A 110 20.57 1.36 8.00
CA GLU A 110 20.53 1.13 9.46
C GLU A 110 19.11 1.17 10.03
N ARG A 111 18.14 1.77 9.32
CA ARG A 111 16.73 1.79 9.72
C ARG A 111 15.95 0.57 9.20
N MET A 112 16.49 -0.11 8.20
CA MET A 112 15.81 -1.23 7.56
C MET A 112 15.96 -2.53 8.36
N GLN A 113 14.84 -3.11 8.77
CA GLN A 113 14.76 -4.49 9.25
C GLN A 113 14.52 -5.47 8.09
N CYS A 114 13.87 -5.02 7.01
CA CYS A 114 13.74 -5.76 5.76
C CYS A 114 14.50 -5.05 4.65
N GLN A 115 15.45 -5.74 4.02
CA GLN A 115 16.22 -5.23 2.87
C GLN A 115 15.78 -5.83 1.53
N ALA A 116 14.89 -6.82 1.55
CA ALA A 116 14.29 -7.42 0.36
C ALA A 116 13.12 -6.57 -0.15
N ILE A 117 13.43 -5.43 -0.78
CA ILE A 117 12.47 -4.44 -1.25
C ILE A 117 12.57 -4.33 -2.77
N GLU A 118 11.43 -4.38 -3.44
CA GLU A 118 11.31 -4.17 -4.88
C GLU A 118 10.19 -3.17 -5.21
N ALA A 119 10.46 -2.25 -6.14
CA ALA A 119 9.44 -1.46 -6.81
C ALA A 119 9.24 -2.02 -8.22
N LEU A 120 8.08 -2.58 -8.49
CA LEU A 120 7.75 -3.21 -9.76
C LEU A 120 6.88 -2.27 -10.60
N ARG A 121 7.32 -1.99 -11.83
CA ARG A 121 6.45 -1.35 -12.79
C ARG A 121 5.43 -2.36 -13.31
N GLY A 122 4.14 -2.12 -13.07
CA GLY A 122 3.10 -3.04 -13.51
C GLY A 122 1.68 -2.54 -13.33
N ASP A 123 0.74 -3.22 -13.99
CA ASP A 123 -0.70 -3.00 -13.78
C ASP A 123 -1.17 -3.83 -12.58
N ALA A 124 -1.57 -3.15 -11.51
CA ALA A 124 -2.08 -3.77 -10.30
C ALA A 124 -3.32 -4.65 -10.56
N THR A 125 -4.11 -4.34 -11.59
CA THR A 125 -5.30 -5.14 -11.94
C THR A 125 -4.98 -6.50 -12.56
N ALA A 126 -3.70 -6.75 -12.90
CA ALA A 126 -3.20 -8.00 -13.42
C ALA A 126 -2.04 -8.56 -12.56
N PHE A 127 -1.80 -7.98 -11.38
CA PHE A 127 -0.71 -8.40 -10.51
C PHE A 127 -0.97 -9.80 -9.94
N PRO A 128 -0.03 -10.76 -10.13
CA PRO A 128 -0.14 -12.10 -9.57
C PRO A 128 0.23 -12.07 -8.08
N PHE A 129 -0.74 -12.20 -7.18
CA PHE A 129 -0.46 -12.27 -5.75
C PHE A 129 0.27 -13.57 -5.41
N PRO A 130 1.43 -13.50 -4.72
CA PRO A 130 2.21 -14.68 -4.40
C PRO A 130 1.52 -15.59 -3.36
N PRO A 131 1.89 -16.88 -3.29
CA PRO A 131 1.21 -17.88 -2.47
C PRO A 131 1.55 -17.85 -0.98
N GLU A 132 2.52 -17.02 -0.56
CA GLU A 132 2.88 -16.83 0.85
C GLU A 132 1.90 -15.92 1.60
N PRO A 133 1.94 -15.87 2.98
CA PRO A 133 1.16 -14.94 3.77
C PRO A 133 1.39 -13.49 3.38
N LEU A 134 0.31 -12.69 3.29
CA LEU A 134 0.35 -11.33 2.75
C LEU A 134 -0.17 -10.27 3.72
N VAL A 135 0.48 -9.11 3.70
CA VAL A 135 -0.08 -7.83 4.09
C VAL A 135 -0.19 -6.97 2.84
N VAL A 136 -1.41 -6.78 2.34
CA VAL A 136 -1.68 -5.94 1.16
C VAL A 136 -2.10 -4.56 1.63
N PHE A 137 -1.42 -3.54 1.17
CA PHE A 137 -1.69 -2.13 1.46
C PHE A 137 -2.18 -1.42 0.20
N MET A 138 -3.18 -0.57 0.37
CA MET A 138 -3.72 0.31 -0.68
C MET A 138 -4.09 1.67 -0.09
N PHE A 139 -3.61 2.75 -0.72
CA PHE A 139 -4.04 4.11 -0.40
C PHE A 139 -4.86 4.69 -1.55
N HIS A 140 -6.08 4.16 -1.74
CA HIS A 140 -7.05 4.56 -2.78
C HIS A 140 -6.40 4.81 -4.17
N PRO A 141 -5.64 3.84 -4.71
CA PRO A 141 -4.78 4.08 -5.87
C PRO A 141 -5.53 4.01 -7.21
N LEU A 142 -6.75 3.46 -7.25
CA LEU A 142 -7.42 3.04 -8.47
C LEU A 142 -8.86 3.58 -8.55
N PRO A 143 -9.39 3.80 -9.77
CA PRO A 143 -10.83 3.97 -9.97
C PRO A 143 -11.59 2.68 -9.56
N GLU A 144 -12.90 2.80 -9.31
CA GLU A 144 -13.72 1.71 -8.79
C GLU A 144 -13.59 0.40 -9.58
N SER A 145 -13.58 0.46 -10.92
CA SER A 145 -13.47 -0.72 -11.78
C SER A 145 -12.12 -1.44 -11.64
N GLY A 146 -11.03 -0.68 -11.47
CA GLY A 146 -9.69 -1.21 -11.21
C GLY A 146 -9.60 -1.81 -9.82
N PHE A 147 -10.15 -1.12 -8.82
CA PHE A 147 -10.19 -1.60 -7.44
C PHE A 147 -10.95 -2.95 -7.33
N ARG A 148 -12.12 -3.08 -8.00
CA ARG A 148 -12.85 -4.36 -8.08
C ARG A 148 -11.98 -5.49 -8.60
N LYS A 149 -11.27 -5.27 -9.71
CA LYS A 149 -10.38 -6.29 -10.30
C LYS A 149 -9.27 -6.71 -9.34
N VAL A 150 -8.66 -5.76 -8.63
CA VAL A 150 -7.63 -6.09 -7.63
C VAL A 150 -8.21 -6.93 -6.50
N ILE A 151 -9.39 -6.58 -5.96
CA ILE A 151 -10.05 -7.35 -4.90
C ILE A 151 -10.45 -8.75 -5.40
N ASP A 152 -10.98 -8.84 -6.63
CA ASP A 152 -11.33 -10.14 -7.24
C ASP A 152 -10.07 -11.01 -7.44
N ASN A 153 -8.96 -10.46 -7.93
CA ASN A 153 -7.70 -11.18 -8.07
C ASN A 153 -7.14 -11.65 -6.72
N LEU A 154 -7.22 -10.79 -5.69
CA LEU A 154 -6.77 -11.15 -4.34
C LEU A 154 -7.64 -12.28 -3.76
N ARG A 155 -8.97 -12.23 -3.99
CA ARG A 155 -9.90 -13.29 -3.59
C ARG A 155 -9.57 -14.60 -4.29
N HIS A 156 -9.45 -14.61 -5.63
CA HIS A 156 -9.07 -15.82 -6.38
C HIS A 156 -7.75 -16.40 -5.89
N SER A 157 -6.74 -15.55 -5.68
CA SER A 157 -5.45 -15.98 -5.14
C SER A 157 -5.56 -16.60 -3.74
N ALA A 158 -6.50 -16.12 -2.89
CA ALA A 158 -6.77 -16.69 -1.59
C ALA A 158 -7.48 -18.06 -1.68
N GLU A 159 -8.37 -18.24 -2.67
CA GLU A 159 -9.07 -19.49 -2.95
C GLU A 159 -8.13 -20.56 -3.49
N GLU A 160 -7.27 -20.20 -4.45
CA GLU A 160 -6.28 -21.10 -5.04
C GLU A 160 -5.20 -21.53 -4.04
N ASN A 161 -4.76 -20.59 -3.20
CA ASN A 161 -3.72 -20.80 -2.21
C ASN A 161 -4.18 -20.25 -0.85
N PRO A 162 -4.93 -21.04 -0.05
CA PRO A 162 -5.43 -20.63 1.26
C PRO A 162 -4.31 -20.29 2.23
N ARG A 163 -4.24 -19.04 2.66
CA ARG A 163 -3.20 -18.49 3.54
C ARG A 163 -3.68 -17.24 4.28
N PRO A 164 -3.00 -16.83 5.37
CA PRO A 164 -3.32 -15.56 6.02
C PRO A 164 -3.10 -14.37 5.07
N ILE A 165 -4.13 -13.55 4.90
CA ILE A 165 -4.06 -12.30 4.14
C ILE A 165 -4.63 -11.19 5.01
N TRP A 166 -3.88 -10.12 5.15
CA TRP A 166 -4.35 -8.87 5.72
C TRP A 166 -4.45 -7.83 4.61
N LEU A 167 -5.58 -7.14 4.52
CA LEU A 167 -5.78 -6.02 3.61
C LEU A 167 -5.94 -4.75 4.43
N ILE A 168 -5.03 -3.80 4.26
CA ILE A 168 -5.09 -2.45 4.81
C ILE A 168 -5.51 -1.51 3.70
N TYR A 169 -6.68 -0.89 3.86
CA TYR A 169 -7.20 0.06 2.90
C TYR A 169 -7.29 1.45 3.54
N ALA A 170 -6.33 2.31 3.23
CA ALA A 170 -6.31 3.71 3.63
C ALA A 170 -7.18 4.55 2.69
N ASN A 171 -7.88 5.56 3.24
CA ASN A 171 -8.90 6.35 2.56
C ASN A 171 -9.95 5.46 1.84
N PRO A 172 -10.77 4.69 2.59
CA PRO A 172 -11.52 3.54 2.06
C PRO A 172 -12.83 3.94 1.37
N LEU A 173 -12.76 4.68 0.26
CA LEU A 173 -13.92 5.16 -0.50
C LEU A 173 -14.77 4.03 -1.10
N PHE A 174 -14.17 2.88 -1.39
CA PHE A 174 -14.84 1.70 -1.96
C PHE A 174 -14.91 0.52 -0.98
N GLU A 175 -15.01 0.80 0.31
CA GLU A 175 -15.05 -0.22 1.36
C GLU A 175 -16.10 -1.31 1.10
N GLU A 176 -17.27 -0.92 0.61
CA GLU A 176 -18.38 -1.80 0.30
C GLU A 176 -18.04 -2.93 -0.70
N ILE A 177 -17.04 -2.70 -1.57
CA ILE A 177 -16.58 -3.73 -2.51
C ILE A 177 -15.89 -4.85 -1.75
N VAL A 178 -15.05 -4.52 -0.76
CA VAL A 178 -14.34 -5.50 0.06
C VAL A 178 -15.33 -6.23 0.98
N LEU A 179 -16.28 -5.50 1.58
CA LEU A 179 -17.31 -6.09 2.46
C LEU A 179 -18.23 -7.09 1.73
N LYS A 180 -18.47 -6.88 0.43
CA LYS A 180 -19.25 -7.81 -0.42
C LYS A 180 -18.44 -9.01 -0.89
N ALA A 181 -17.11 -8.95 -0.84
CA ALA A 181 -16.25 -10.09 -1.11
C ALA A 181 -16.20 -10.98 0.13
N ALA A 182 -16.94 -12.09 0.14
CA ALA A 182 -17.10 -12.99 1.30
C ALA A 182 -15.77 -13.50 1.89
N ALA A 183 -14.69 -13.45 1.11
CA ALA A 183 -13.35 -13.87 1.52
C ALA A 183 -12.69 -12.96 2.58
N PHE A 184 -13.23 -11.75 2.84
CA PHE A 184 -12.60 -10.76 3.71
C PHE A 184 -13.56 -10.26 4.78
N LYS A 185 -13.12 -10.29 6.04
CA LYS A 185 -13.86 -9.78 7.19
C LYS A 185 -13.18 -8.53 7.74
N LYS A 186 -13.92 -7.44 7.90
CA LYS A 186 -13.42 -6.24 8.58
C LYS A 186 -13.17 -6.55 10.05
N VAL A 187 -11.96 -6.22 10.53
CA VAL A 187 -11.52 -6.52 11.90
C VAL A 187 -11.14 -5.27 12.68
N ALA A 188 -10.78 -4.19 12.00
CA ALA A 188 -10.46 -2.90 12.61
C ALA A 188 -10.67 -1.77 11.59
N GLY A 189 -10.59 -0.52 12.04
CA GLY A 189 -10.61 0.65 11.18
C GLY A 189 -11.14 1.89 11.87
N THR A 190 -10.93 3.03 11.21
CA THR A 190 -11.43 4.35 11.55
C THR A 190 -12.11 4.96 10.32
N HIS A 191 -12.39 6.26 10.31
CA HIS A 191 -12.80 6.97 9.08
C HIS A 191 -11.66 7.13 8.07
N GLN A 192 -10.40 6.95 8.48
CA GLN A 192 -9.22 7.12 7.64
C GLN A 192 -8.75 5.82 7.00
N TYR A 193 -9.04 4.67 7.61
CA TYR A 193 -8.64 3.36 7.10
C TYR A 193 -9.55 2.23 7.54
N SER A 194 -9.46 1.12 6.83
CA SER A 194 -10.10 -0.15 7.18
C SER A 194 -9.11 -1.30 7.06
N ILE A 195 -9.16 -2.21 8.02
CA ILE A 195 -8.34 -3.42 8.05
C ILE A 195 -9.25 -4.64 7.93
N PHE A 196 -8.94 -5.47 6.96
CA PHE A 196 -9.65 -6.72 6.70
C PHE A 196 -8.70 -7.89 6.88
N LYS A 197 -9.26 -9.01 7.32
CA LYS A 197 -8.56 -10.28 7.39
C LYS A 197 -9.24 -11.27 6.45
N GLY A 198 -8.47 -11.86 5.55
CA GLY A 198 -8.89 -13.00 4.75
C GLY A 198 -9.01 -14.23 5.64
N ASP A 199 -10.14 -14.92 5.55
CA ASP A 199 -10.34 -16.20 6.21
C ASP A 199 -10.19 -17.32 5.17
N PRO A 200 -9.10 -18.11 5.20
CA PRO A 200 -8.91 -19.21 4.27
C PRO A 200 -9.94 -20.35 4.44
N ARG A 201 -10.86 -20.22 5.38
CA ARG A 201 -11.88 -21.23 5.72
C ARG A 201 -13.30 -20.67 5.64
N ALA A 202 -13.49 -19.42 5.18
CA ALA A 202 -14.84 -18.90 4.99
C ALA A 202 -15.56 -19.76 3.93
N PRO A 203 -16.61 -20.51 4.27
CA PRO A 203 -17.41 -21.20 3.27
C PRO A 203 -18.12 -20.16 2.40
N ASP A 204 -18.35 -20.51 1.12
CA ASP A 204 -19.23 -19.80 0.20
C ASP A 204 -20.63 -19.53 0.80
#